data_77ac997b29cd68ff225706a6bcd1a829
#
_entry.id   77ac997b29cd68ff225706a6bcd1a829
#
_cell.length_a   1.000
_cell.length_b   1.000
_cell.length_c   1.000
_cell.angle_alpha   90.00
_cell.angle_beta   90.00
_cell.angle_gamma   90.00
#
_symmetry.space_group_name_H-M   'P 1'
#
loop_
_entity.id
_entity.type
_entity.pdbx_description
1 polymer ?
#
loop_
_entity_poly.entity_id
_entity_poly.type
_entity_poly.pdbx_seq_one_letter_code
_entity_poly.pdbx_strand_id
1 'polypeptide(L)'
;YQRMIALHAPQLVFIASPWQLHVTHALYCIQHGCHVALEIKGGLYLHEYQPLIEAAEAGKKKIFPLENTLFRQEILAMHNLVCAGELGEVVYMRGGYRHDLRNLLLDDQGNLGNRKKTESIWRSKFYQQENGDLYPTHGLAPLCLIAGIPRKDRFVRLTTFSSKPAGLYQRIRELGGNPHVPVTQGDVTVTQLETASGTLVS
;
A
#
# COMPACT_ATOMS: atom_id res chain seq x y z
N TYR A 1 21.93 -6.29 -4.04
CA TYR A 1 21.78 -4.84 -3.79
C TYR A 1 22.89 -4.30 -2.88
N GLN A 2 23.27 -4.99 -1.81
CA GLN A 2 24.31 -4.55 -0.87
C GLN A 2 25.63 -4.24 -1.56
N ARG A 3 26.11 -5.17 -2.42
CA ARG A 3 27.34 -4.97 -3.21
C ARG A 3 27.23 -3.77 -4.16
N MET A 4 26.06 -3.54 -4.75
CA MET A 4 25.83 -2.37 -5.61
C MET A 4 25.98 -1.07 -4.82
N ILE A 5 25.36 -1.00 -3.63
CA ILE A 5 25.43 0.18 -2.77
C ILE A 5 26.88 0.43 -2.31
N ALA A 6 27.58 -0.61 -1.88
CA ALA A 6 28.96 -0.50 -1.43
C ALA A 6 29.92 -0.04 -2.54
N LEU A 7 29.70 -0.50 -3.79
CA LEU A 7 30.58 -0.16 -4.92
C LEU A 7 30.31 1.20 -5.52
N HIS A 8 29.03 1.63 -5.57
CA HIS A 8 28.64 2.81 -6.35
C HIS A 8 28.18 3.98 -5.48
N ALA A 9 27.97 3.78 -4.18
CA ALA A 9 27.51 4.79 -3.22
C ALA A 9 26.40 5.72 -3.79
N PRO A 10 25.29 5.17 -4.31
CA PRO A 10 24.25 5.97 -4.95
C PRO A 10 23.63 6.95 -3.97
N GLN A 11 23.29 8.15 -4.42
CA GLN A 11 22.59 9.13 -3.59
C GLN A 11 21.13 8.77 -3.36
N LEU A 12 20.50 8.12 -4.35
CA LEU A 12 19.10 7.71 -4.32
C LEU A 12 18.95 6.28 -4.83
N VAL A 13 18.15 5.48 -4.14
CA VAL A 13 17.83 4.10 -4.54
C VAL A 13 16.32 3.96 -4.71
N PHE A 14 15.89 3.44 -5.86
CA PHE A 14 14.52 3.01 -6.11
C PHE A 14 14.35 1.57 -5.67
N ILE A 15 13.37 1.31 -4.81
CA ILE A 15 13.08 -0.02 -4.28
C ILE A 15 11.72 -0.48 -4.78
N ALA A 16 11.71 -1.51 -5.64
CA ALA A 16 10.54 -2.17 -6.20
C ALA A 16 10.63 -3.69 -5.99
N SER A 17 11.14 -4.11 -4.85
CA SER A 17 11.24 -5.51 -4.44
C SER A 17 9.88 -6.04 -3.96
N PRO A 18 9.73 -7.35 -3.65
CA PRO A 18 8.55 -7.86 -2.96
C PRO A 18 8.29 -7.14 -1.64
N TRP A 19 7.04 -6.97 -1.26
CA TRP A 19 6.62 -6.16 -0.11
C TRP A 19 7.36 -6.47 1.20
N GLN A 20 7.55 -7.75 1.51
CA GLN A 20 8.25 -8.20 2.72
C GLN A 20 9.72 -7.78 2.80
N LEU A 21 10.29 -7.29 1.70
CA LEU A 21 11.67 -6.83 1.63
C LEU A 21 11.81 -5.30 1.61
N HIS A 22 10.71 -4.57 1.47
CA HIS A 22 10.71 -3.13 1.29
C HIS A 22 11.44 -2.42 2.44
N VAL A 23 11.00 -2.66 3.67
CA VAL A 23 11.59 -1.99 4.85
C VAL A 23 13.03 -2.40 5.08
N THR A 24 13.35 -3.70 4.96
CA THR A 24 14.73 -4.19 5.11
C THR A 24 15.67 -3.55 4.10
N HIS A 25 15.25 -3.47 2.84
CA HIS A 25 16.07 -2.84 1.80
C HIS A 25 16.18 -1.32 2.01
N ALA A 26 15.08 -0.66 2.38
CA ALA A 26 15.08 0.77 2.64
C ALA A 26 15.97 1.13 3.82
N LEU A 27 15.88 0.39 4.92
CA LEU A 27 16.69 0.59 6.11
C LEU A 27 18.19 0.44 5.80
N TYR A 28 18.54 -0.61 5.06
CA TYR A 28 19.94 -0.79 4.62
C TYR A 28 20.43 0.39 3.78
N CYS A 29 19.65 0.85 2.80
CA CYS A 29 20.00 1.98 1.96
C CYS A 29 20.22 3.27 2.77
N ILE A 30 19.32 3.57 3.70
CA ILE A 30 19.39 4.75 4.56
C ILE A 30 20.64 4.71 5.44
N GLN A 31 20.93 3.58 6.07
CA GLN A 31 22.12 3.37 6.91
C GLN A 31 23.43 3.53 6.13
N HIS A 32 23.39 3.30 4.80
CA HIS A 32 24.55 3.49 3.91
C HIS A 32 24.52 4.81 3.15
N GLY A 33 23.77 5.79 3.65
CA GLY A 33 23.83 7.17 3.15
C GLY A 33 22.96 7.47 1.93
N CYS A 34 22.04 6.57 1.53
CA CYS A 34 21.17 6.78 0.38
C CYS A 34 19.83 7.41 0.79
N HIS A 35 19.26 8.24 -0.07
CA HIS A 35 17.83 8.51 -0.08
C HIS A 35 17.09 7.32 -0.68
N VAL A 36 15.80 7.16 -0.38
CA VAL A 36 15.01 6.03 -0.85
C VAL A 36 13.73 6.51 -1.52
N ALA A 37 13.49 6.04 -2.74
CA ALA A 37 12.19 6.05 -3.39
C ALA A 37 11.60 4.65 -3.30
N LEU A 38 10.55 4.49 -2.52
CA LEU A 38 10.01 3.20 -2.12
C LEU A 38 8.69 2.93 -2.81
N GLU A 39 8.63 1.83 -3.57
CA GLU A 39 7.38 1.37 -4.18
C GLU A 39 6.35 1.05 -3.09
N ILE A 40 5.09 1.22 -3.41
CA ILE A 40 4.01 0.94 -2.49
C ILE A 40 3.85 -0.58 -2.32
N LYS A 41 3.51 -1.00 -1.13
CA LYS A 41 3.00 -0.17 -0.03
C LYS A 41 4.03 0.26 1.04
N GLY A 42 5.31 0.04 0.91
CA GLY A 42 6.27 0.21 2.01
C GLY A 42 6.26 -1.00 2.95
N GLY A 43 6.18 -0.80 4.27
CA GLY A 43 6.10 -1.88 5.26
C GLY A 43 4.75 -2.60 5.27
N LEU A 44 4.73 -3.77 5.90
CA LEU A 44 3.54 -4.59 6.10
C LEU A 44 2.89 -4.35 7.46
N TYR A 45 3.71 -4.10 8.46
CA TYR A 45 3.30 -3.98 9.85
C TYR A 45 3.77 -2.66 10.45
N LEU A 46 3.00 -2.13 11.39
CA LEU A 46 3.28 -0.84 12.01
C LEU A 46 4.67 -0.78 12.67
N HIS A 47 5.10 -1.86 13.31
CA HIS A 47 6.39 -1.92 13.99
C HIS A 47 7.61 -1.82 13.05
N GLU A 48 7.43 -2.04 11.74
CA GLU A 48 8.50 -1.91 10.75
C GLU A 48 8.81 -0.44 10.43
N TYR A 49 7.83 0.45 10.58
CA TYR A 49 8.00 1.86 10.23
C TYR A 49 8.83 2.65 11.24
N GLN A 50 8.73 2.31 12.53
CA GLN A 50 9.45 3.04 13.58
C GLN A 50 10.97 3.07 13.33
N PRO A 51 11.67 1.92 13.20
CA PRO A 51 13.11 1.93 12.93
C PRO A 51 13.47 2.58 11.59
N LEU A 52 12.58 2.52 10.59
CA LEU A 52 12.79 3.15 9.30
C LEU A 52 12.77 4.68 9.39
N ILE A 53 11.81 5.24 10.14
CA ILE A 53 11.70 6.68 10.38
C ILE A 53 12.89 7.17 11.19
N GLU A 54 13.23 6.50 12.29
CA GLU A 54 14.37 6.84 13.15
C GLU A 54 15.70 6.85 12.38
N ALA A 55 15.92 5.85 11.53
CA ALA A 55 17.12 5.81 10.69
C ALA A 55 17.14 6.94 9.66
N ALA A 56 16.00 7.27 9.07
CA ALA A 56 15.89 8.36 8.10
C ALA A 56 16.17 9.73 8.75
N GLU A 57 15.64 9.96 9.93
CA GLU A 57 15.87 11.19 10.70
C GLU A 57 17.32 11.32 11.14
N ALA A 58 17.88 10.27 11.76
CA ALA A 58 19.27 10.24 12.21
C ALA A 58 20.26 10.44 11.05
N GLY A 59 20.01 9.79 9.92
CA GLY A 59 20.83 9.89 8.71
C GLY A 59 20.57 11.14 7.86
N LYS A 60 19.57 11.97 8.22
CA LYS A 60 19.07 13.11 7.41
C LYS A 60 18.73 12.67 5.98
N LYS A 61 18.15 11.49 5.82
CA LYS A 61 17.75 10.92 4.53
C LYS A 61 16.25 11.07 4.31
N LYS A 62 15.86 11.05 3.05
CA LYS A 62 14.46 11.14 2.65
C LYS A 62 13.97 9.78 2.20
N ILE A 63 12.74 9.45 2.59
CA ILE A 63 11.97 8.33 2.07
C ILE A 63 10.82 8.94 1.29
N PHE A 64 10.73 8.58 0.03
CA PHE A 64 9.68 9.04 -0.87
C PHE A 64 8.82 7.85 -1.31
N PRO A 65 7.55 7.77 -0.89
CA PRO A 65 6.64 6.74 -1.39
C PRO A 65 6.27 7.02 -2.84
N LEU A 66 6.39 6.00 -3.69
CA LEU A 66 6.11 6.08 -5.13
C LEU A 66 4.61 5.91 -5.41
N GLU A 67 3.77 6.67 -4.72
CA GLU A 67 2.33 6.64 -4.90
C GLU A 67 1.91 7.46 -6.13
N ASN A 68 1.70 6.79 -7.25
CA ASN A 68 1.45 7.42 -8.54
C ASN A 68 0.06 8.08 -8.66
N THR A 69 -0.92 7.64 -7.87
CA THR A 69 -2.28 8.22 -7.93
C THR A 69 -2.33 9.68 -7.47
N LEU A 70 -1.35 10.12 -6.66
CA LEU A 70 -1.23 11.52 -6.25
C LEU A 70 -1.03 12.49 -7.41
N PHE A 71 -0.48 12.02 -8.52
CA PHE A 71 -0.10 12.84 -9.68
C PHE A 71 -1.16 12.82 -10.81
N ARG A 72 -2.31 12.22 -10.56
CA ARG A 72 -3.42 12.23 -11.50
C ARG A 72 -4.01 13.64 -11.58
N GLN A 73 -4.34 14.09 -12.78
CA GLN A 73 -4.84 15.45 -13.00
C GLN A 73 -6.10 15.77 -12.21
N GLU A 74 -7.03 14.82 -12.12
CA GLU A 74 -8.26 14.97 -11.34
C GLU A 74 -8.01 15.10 -9.84
N ILE A 75 -7.00 14.42 -9.29
CA ILE A 75 -6.63 14.53 -7.87
C ILE A 75 -5.98 15.89 -7.59
N LEU A 76 -5.09 16.34 -8.45
CA LEU A 76 -4.47 17.67 -8.34
C LEU A 76 -5.51 18.79 -8.50
N ALA A 77 -6.45 18.65 -9.41
CA ALA A 77 -7.55 19.60 -9.57
C ALA A 77 -8.43 19.67 -8.32
N MET A 78 -8.82 18.52 -7.76
CA MET A 78 -9.60 18.47 -6.52
C MET A 78 -8.85 19.10 -5.35
N HIS A 79 -7.56 18.78 -5.19
CA HIS A 79 -6.70 19.41 -4.18
C HIS A 79 -6.68 20.94 -4.32
N ASN A 80 -6.54 21.45 -5.55
CA ASN A 80 -6.54 22.90 -5.80
C ASN A 80 -7.89 23.55 -5.46
N LEU A 81 -9.03 22.92 -5.78
CA LEU A 81 -10.35 23.41 -5.41
C LEU A 81 -10.54 23.49 -3.89
N VAL A 82 -10.08 22.47 -3.16
CA VAL A 82 -10.12 22.49 -1.68
C VAL A 82 -9.21 23.59 -1.13
N CYS A 83 -8.00 23.74 -1.67
CA CYS A 83 -7.09 24.79 -1.23
C CYS A 83 -7.60 26.20 -1.54
N ALA A 84 -8.38 26.39 -2.60
CA ALA A 84 -9.04 27.64 -2.95
C ALA A 84 -10.29 27.92 -2.12
N GLY A 85 -10.77 26.96 -1.31
CA GLY A 85 -11.99 27.09 -0.50
C GLY A 85 -13.30 26.91 -1.27
N GLU A 86 -13.23 26.49 -2.55
CA GLU A 86 -14.40 26.35 -3.43
C GLU A 86 -15.41 25.30 -2.96
N LEU A 87 -14.95 24.31 -2.18
CA LEU A 87 -15.80 23.26 -1.63
C LEU A 87 -16.26 23.55 -0.19
N GLY A 88 -15.84 24.69 0.38
CA GLY A 88 -16.09 24.98 1.79
C GLY A 88 -15.41 24.02 2.75
N GLU A 89 -16.04 23.77 3.88
CA GLU A 89 -15.52 22.82 4.88
C GLU A 89 -15.77 21.37 4.45
N VAL A 90 -14.72 20.59 4.34
CA VAL A 90 -14.80 19.17 3.95
C VAL A 90 -15.11 18.33 5.19
N VAL A 91 -16.29 17.76 5.24
CA VAL A 91 -16.76 16.92 6.36
C VAL A 91 -16.70 15.42 6.08
N TYR A 92 -16.64 15.05 4.79
CA TYR A 92 -16.58 13.65 4.37
C TYR A 92 -15.81 13.48 3.06
N MET A 93 -14.98 12.45 2.99
CA MET A 93 -14.29 12.04 1.77
C MET A 93 -14.41 10.54 1.58
N ARG A 94 -14.45 10.13 0.31
CA ARG A 94 -14.47 8.71 -0.05
C ARG A 94 -13.48 8.44 -1.16
N GLY A 95 -12.66 7.40 -0.97
CA GLY A 95 -11.74 6.88 -1.97
C GLY A 95 -11.80 5.37 -2.04
N GLY A 96 -11.11 4.79 -2.99
CA GLY A 96 -11.03 3.34 -3.05
C GLY A 96 -10.19 2.86 -4.23
N TYR A 97 -9.67 1.67 -4.07
CA TYR A 97 -8.96 0.94 -5.11
C TYR A 97 -9.59 -0.44 -5.26
N ARG A 98 -9.94 -0.78 -6.51
CA ARG A 98 -10.53 -2.08 -6.84
C ARG A 98 -9.76 -2.68 -7.99
N HIS A 99 -9.24 -3.88 -7.78
CA HIS A 99 -8.46 -4.58 -8.77
C HIS A 99 -8.77 -6.08 -8.76
N ASP A 100 -9.14 -6.61 -9.89
CA ASP A 100 -9.30 -8.05 -10.05
C ASP A 100 -7.92 -8.70 -10.21
N LEU A 101 -7.44 -9.31 -9.14
CA LEU A 101 -6.15 -9.98 -9.12
C LEU A 101 -6.23 -11.50 -9.33
N ARG A 102 -7.41 -12.05 -9.60
CA ARG A 102 -7.59 -13.52 -9.76
C ARG A 102 -6.65 -14.10 -10.81
N ASN A 103 -6.49 -13.42 -11.95
CA ASN A 103 -5.58 -13.87 -13.02
C ASN A 103 -4.09 -13.66 -12.70
N LEU A 104 -3.75 -12.81 -11.72
CA LEU A 104 -2.39 -12.70 -11.21
C LEU A 104 -2.11 -13.82 -10.20
N LEU A 105 -3.02 -14.03 -9.26
CA LEU A 105 -2.83 -14.93 -8.13
C LEU A 105 -2.89 -16.40 -8.49
N LEU A 106 -3.70 -16.78 -9.51
CA LEU A 106 -3.93 -18.15 -9.91
C LEU A 106 -3.17 -18.52 -11.19
N ASP A 107 -2.75 -19.77 -11.27
CA ASP A 107 -2.32 -20.40 -12.53
C ASP A 107 -3.52 -20.93 -13.33
N ASP A 108 -3.23 -21.52 -14.47
CA ASP A 108 -4.25 -22.06 -15.40
C ASP A 108 -5.02 -23.28 -14.82
N GLN A 109 -4.51 -23.88 -13.75
CA GLN A 109 -5.12 -25.00 -13.01
C GLN A 109 -5.79 -24.55 -11.69
N GLY A 110 -5.87 -23.26 -11.44
CA GLY A 110 -6.48 -22.73 -10.22
C GLY A 110 -5.63 -22.85 -8.95
N ASN A 111 -4.33 -23.05 -9.09
CA ASN A 111 -3.43 -23.05 -7.94
C ASN A 111 -2.97 -21.62 -7.59
N LEU A 112 -2.93 -21.29 -6.29
CA LEU A 112 -2.35 -20.04 -5.82
C LEU A 112 -0.83 -20.03 -5.99
N GLY A 113 -0.29 -18.87 -6.35
CA GLY A 113 1.16 -18.72 -6.57
C GLY A 113 1.57 -19.10 -7.98
N ASN A 114 0.99 -18.47 -8.97
CA ASN A 114 1.32 -18.68 -10.39
C ASN A 114 2.82 -18.53 -10.64
N ARG A 115 3.52 -19.64 -10.88
CA ARG A 115 4.98 -19.67 -11.05
C ARG A 115 5.48 -18.94 -12.30
N LYS A 116 4.61 -18.67 -13.27
CA LYS A 116 4.93 -17.86 -14.46
C LYS A 116 4.98 -16.35 -14.13
N LYS A 117 4.50 -15.95 -12.94
CA LYS A 117 4.42 -14.56 -12.49
C LYS A 117 5.08 -14.45 -11.13
N THR A 118 6.29 -13.91 -11.06
CA THR A 118 7.07 -13.80 -9.81
C THR A 118 6.29 -13.10 -8.69
N GLU A 119 5.54 -12.06 -9.03
CA GLU A 119 4.68 -11.34 -8.09
C GLU A 119 3.63 -12.23 -7.44
N SER A 120 3.04 -13.14 -8.18
CA SER A 120 2.04 -14.08 -7.68
C SER A 120 2.56 -14.93 -6.53
N ILE A 121 3.82 -15.37 -6.60
CA ILE A 121 4.42 -16.30 -5.62
C ILE A 121 4.42 -15.70 -4.21
N TRP A 122 4.84 -14.44 -4.08
CA TRP A 122 4.89 -13.79 -2.78
C TRP A 122 3.55 -13.16 -2.38
N ARG A 123 2.80 -12.60 -3.35
CA ARG A 123 1.52 -11.95 -3.08
C ARG A 123 0.46 -12.93 -2.60
N SER A 124 0.42 -14.14 -3.17
CA SER A 124 -0.53 -15.20 -2.76
C SER A 124 -0.37 -15.60 -1.30
N LYS A 125 0.84 -15.53 -0.74
CA LYS A 125 1.08 -15.81 0.68
C LYS A 125 0.32 -14.83 1.59
N PHE A 126 0.27 -13.54 1.21
CA PHE A 126 -0.50 -12.54 1.97
C PHE A 126 -2.00 -12.81 1.89
N TYR A 127 -2.52 -13.25 0.73
CA TYR A 127 -3.92 -13.65 0.59
C TYR A 127 -4.30 -14.87 1.44
N GLN A 128 -3.33 -15.71 1.76
CA GLN A 128 -3.53 -16.89 2.62
C GLN A 128 -3.39 -16.58 4.12
N GLN A 129 -2.64 -15.56 4.49
CA GLN A 129 -2.22 -15.32 5.88
C GLN A 129 -2.83 -14.07 6.50
N GLU A 130 -3.13 -13.05 5.69
CA GLU A 130 -3.60 -11.76 6.14
C GLU A 130 -5.08 -11.55 5.77
N ASN A 131 -5.75 -10.68 6.55
CA ASN A 131 -7.10 -10.22 6.24
C ASN A 131 -7.21 -8.74 6.60
N GLY A 132 -7.36 -7.90 5.59
CA GLY A 132 -7.42 -6.47 5.75
C GLY A 132 -7.20 -5.74 4.42
N ASP A 133 -6.96 -4.45 4.48
CA ASP A 133 -6.63 -3.68 3.28
C ASP A 133 -5.15 -3.84 2.95
N LEU A 134 -4.85 -4.81 2.08
CA LEU A 134 -3.48 -5.09 1.67
C LEU A 134 -2.88 -4.01 0.75
N TYR A 135 -3.68 -3.09 0.20
CA TYR A 135 -3.22 -2.09 -0.76
C TYR A 135 -3.98 -0.76 -0.64
N PRO A 136 -3.96 -0.11 0.55
CA PRO A 136 -4.79 1.05 0.83
C PRO A 136 -4.32 2.33 0.15
N THR A 137 -3.05 2.42 -0.25
CA THR A 137 -2.40 3.67 -0.62
C THR A 137 -3.06 4.36 -1.81
N HIS A 138 -3.44 3.63 -2.85
CA HIS A 138 -4.08 4.19 -4.03
C HIS A 138 -5.44 4.87 -3.74
N GLY A 139 -6.18 4.36 -2.77
CA GLY A 139 -7.43 4.99 -2.34
C GLY A 139 -7.24 6.08 -1.30
N LEU A 140 -6.34 5.85 -0.34
CA LEU A 140 -6.17 6.71 0.82
C LEU A 140 -5.24 7.92 0.58
N ALA A 141 -4.12 7.72 -0.15
CA ALA A 141 -3.15 8.79 -0.31
C ALA A 141 -3.69 10.05 -1.02
N PRO A 142 -4.53 9.94 -2.08
CA PRO A 142 -5.23 11.11 -2.64
C PRO A 142 -6.07 11.86 -1.62
N LEU A 143 -6.79 11.15 -0.75
CA LEU A 143 -7.61 11.76 0.29
C LEU A 143 -6.74 12.46 1.35
N CYS A 144 -5.60 11.85 1.72
CA CYS A 144 -4.62 12.48 2.60
C CYS A 144 -4.05 13.78 2.00
N LEU A 145 -3.75 13.78 0.70
CA LEU A 145 -3.29 14.99 0.01
C LEU A 145 -4.35 16.10 0.08
N ILE A 146 -5.60 15.78 -0.24
CA ILE A 146 -6.73 16.72 -0.25
C ILE A 146 -6.98 17.27 1.17
N ALA A 147 -6.98 16.41 2.19
CA ALA A 147 -7.17 16.81 3.58
C ALA A 147 -5.95 17.48 4.23
N GLY A 148 -4.80 17.47 3.57
CA GLY A 148 -3.55 17.99 4.13
C GLY A 148 -2.96 17.13 5.25
N ILE A 149 -3.26 15.85 5.29
CA ILE A 149 -2.71 14.90 6.26
C ILE A 149 -1.28 14.49 5.84
N PRO A 150 -0.33 14.45 6.77
CA PRO A 150 -0.43 14.69 8.22
C PRO A 150 -0.10 16.13 8.67
N ARG A 151 0.05 17.07 7.75
CA ARG A 151 0.53 18.44 8.07
C ARG A 151 -0.50 19.32 8.77
N LYS A 152 -1.76 19.25 8.30
CA LYS A 152 -2.87 20.09 8.82
C LYS A 152 -3.77 19.32 9.77
N ASP A 153 -3.85 18.00 9.62
CA ASP A 153 -4.72 17.12 10.39
C ASP A 153 -4.09 15.72 10.53
N ARG A 154 -4.70 14.84 11.32
CA ARG A 154 -4.24 13.47 11.53
C ARG A 154 -5.42 12.55 11.78
N PHE A 155 -5.27 11.27 11.46
CA PHE A 155 -6.24 10.24 11.84
C PHE A 155 -6.16 9.94 13.33
N VAL A 156 -7.32 9.79 13.97
CA VAL A 156 -7.46 9.49 15.41
C VAL A 156 -8.23 8.21 15.66
N ARG A 157 -9.01 7.74 14.69
CA ARG A 157 -9.76 6.49 14.78
C ARG A 157 -9.76 5.76 13.45
N LEU A 158 -9.71 4.43 13.54
CA LEU A 158 -9.81 3.53 12.39
C LEU A 158 -10.71 2.36 12.74
N THR A 159 -11.59 2.00 11.80
CA THR A 159 -12.38 0.76 11.84
C THR A 159 -12.36 0.14 10.45
N THR A 160 -12.13 -1.17 10.37
CA THR A 160 -12.09 -1.89 9.09
C THR A 160 -12.83 -3.21 9.18
N PHE A 161 -13.48 -3.58 8.09
CA PHE A 161 -14.18 -4.86 7.92
C PHE A 161 -13.82 -5.44 6.56
N SER A 162 -13.64 -6.76 6.53
CA SER A 162 -13.43 -7.50 5.29
C SER A 162 -14.55 -8.49 5.06
N SER A 163 -14.94 -8.65 3.80
CA SER A 163 -15.88 -9.67 3.37
C SER A 163 -15.26 -11.07 3.40
N LYS A 164 -16.07 -12.09 3.16
CA LYS A 164 -15.55 -13.44 2.89
C LYS A 164 -14.85 -13.52 1.52
N PRO A 165 -13.89 -14.45 1.32
CA PRO A 165 -13.17 -14.65 0.05
C PRO A 165 -13.97 -15.49 -0.94
N ALA A 166 -15.12 -15.01 -1.40
CA ALA A 166 -16.02 -15.77 -2.28
C ALA A 166 -15.54 -15.84 -3.73
N GLY A 167 -15.09 -14.71 -4.28
CA GLY A 167 -14.74 -14.59 -5.71
C GLY A 167 -13.48 -15.37 -6.07
N LEU A 168 -12.48 -15.38 -5.19
CA LEU A 168 -11.26 -16.16 -5.41
C LEU A 168 -11.57 -17.67 -5.34
N TYR A 169 -12.36 -18.14 -4.38
CA TYR A 169 -12.78 -19.53 -4.29
C TYR A 169 -13.64 -19.97 -5.48
N GLN A 170 -14.52 -19.09 -5.96
CA GLN A 170 -15.28 -19.40 -7.17
C GLN A 170 -14.34 -19.62 -8.36
N ARG A 171 -13.36 -18.72 -8.55
CA ARG A 171 -12.42 -18.84 -9.66
C ARG A 171 -11.53 -20.09 -9.56
N ILE A 172 -11.11 -20.46 -8.36
CA ILE A 172 -10.37 -21.72 -8.12
C ILE A 172 -11.19 -22.92 -8.60
N ARG A 173 -12.48 -23.00 -8.23
CA ARG A 173 -13.38 -24.10 -8.68
C ARG A 173 -13.58 -24.11 -10.18
N GLU A 174 -13.79 -22.96 -10.80
CA GLU A 174 -13.95 -22.85 -12.27
C GLU A 174 -12.73 -23.37 -13.03
N LEU A 175 -11.54 -23.21 -12.47
CA LEU A 175 -10.28 -23.69 -13.06
C LEU A 175 -9.93 -25.14 -12.66
N GLY A 176 -10.76 -25.80 -11.85
CA GLY A 176 -10.52 -27.16 -11.37
C GLY A 176 -9.47 -27.27 -10.25
N GLY A 177 -9.15 -26.16 -9.61
CA GLY A 177 -8.20 -26.12 -8.50
C GLY A 177 -8.78 -26.64 -7.18
N ASN A 178 -7.93 -26.72 -6.15
CA ASN A 178 -8.33 -27.18 -4.82
C ASN A 178 -9.17 -26.12 -4.07
N PRO A 179 -10.48 -26.35 -3.86
CA PRO A 179 -11.34 -25.38 -3.18
C PRO A 179 -11.10 -25.28 -1.66
N HIS A 180 -10.23 -26.15 -1.11
CA HIS A 180 -9.89 -26.17 0.31
C HIS A 180 -8.56 -25.47 0.62
N VAL A 181 -7.92 -24.85 -0.38
CA VAL A 181 -6.73 -24.02 -0.13
C VAL A 181 -7.10 -22.87 0.82
N PRO A 182 -6.32 -22.60 1.86
CA PRO A 182 -6.64 -21.52 2.79
C PRO A 182 -6.52 -20.16 2.08
N VAL A 183 -7.58 -19.36 2.17
CA VAL A 183 -7.60 -17.96 1.75
C VAL A 183 -8.24 -17.16 2.90
N THR A 184 -7.49 -16.27 3.49
CA THR A 184 -7.93 -15.45 4.62
C THR A 184 -8.40 -14.07 4.15
N GLN A 185 -7.76 -13.54 3.11
CA GLN A 185 -8.07 -12.22 2.55
C GLN A 185 -9.47 -12.17 1.95
N GLY A 186 -10.31 -11.28 2.44
CA GLY A 186 -11.64 -11.03 1.87
C GLY A 186 -11.61 -10.39 0.48
N ASP A 187 -12.70 -10.53 -0.28
CA ASP A 187 -12.82 -9.93 -1.62
C ASP A 187 -12.89 -8.40 -1.59
N VAL A 188 -13.46 -7.85 -0.52
CA VAL A 188 -13.64 -6.41 -0.33
C VAL A 188 -13.30 -6.05 1.11
N THR A 189 -12.48 -5.03 1.28
CA THR A 189 -12.24 -4.40 2.58
C THR A 189 -12.83 -3.01 2.57
N VAL A 190 -13.54 -2.65 3.64
CA VAL A 190 -14.08 -1.31 3.87
C VAL A 190 -13.43 -0.76 5.13
N THR A 191 -12.74 0.37 4.99
CA THR A 191 -12.09 1.05 6.08
C THR A 191 -12.74 2.41 6.30
N GLN A 192 -13.02 2.74 7.54
CA GLN A 192 -13.48 4.06 7.97
C GLN A 192 -12.45 4.69 8.89
N LEU A 193 -12.16 5.95 8.65
CA LEU A 193 -11.22 6.74 9.42
C LEU A 193 -11.90 8.02 9.88
N GLU A 194 -11.50 8.51 11.03
CA GLU A 194 -11.90 9.81 11.57
C GLU A 194 -10.66 10.63 11.82
N THR A 195 -10.69 11.89 11.40
CA THR A 195 -9.60 12.84 11.66
C THR A 195 -9.80 13.58 12.98
N ALA A 196 -8.75 14.22 13.48
CA ALA A 196 -8.83 15.02 14.71
C ALA A 196 -9.77 16.22 14.60
N SER A 197 -9.97 16.77 13.39
CA SER A 197 -10.95 17.83 13.13
C SER A 197 -12.39 17.34 12.98
N GLY A 198 -12.61 16.01 12.95
CA GLY A 198 -13.94 15.41 12.80
C GLY A 198 -14.34 15.06 11.36
N THR A 199 -13.45 15.21 10.39
CA THR A 199 -13.70 14.77 9.02
C THR A 199 -13.72 13.24 8.95
N LEU A 200 -14.73 12.67 8.30
CA LEU A 200 -14.81 11.23 8.06
C LEU A 200 -14.21 10.86 6.68
N VAL A 201 -13.52 9.73 6.64
CA VAL A 201 -12.90 9.18 5.43
C VAL A 201 -13.26 7.70 5.29
N SER A 202 -13.67 7.26 4.09
CA SER A 202 -13.98 5.85 3.83
C SER A 202 -13.38 5.34 2.54
#